data_3e31ee4e5bca5d75ece2bc07fffdcbba
#
_entry.id   3e31ee4e5bca5d75ece2bc07fffdcbba
#
_cell.length_a   1.000
_cell.length_b   1.000
_cell.length_c   1.000
_cell.angle_alpha   90.00
_cell.angle_beta   90.00
_cell.angle_gamma   90.00
#
_symmetry.space_group_name_H-M   'P 1'
#
loop_
_entity.id
_entity.type
_entity.pdbx_description
1 polymer ?
#
loop_
_entity_poly.entity_id
_entity_poly.type
_entity_poly.pdbx_seq_one_letter_code
_entity_poly.pdbx_strand_id
1 'polypeptide(L)'
;MSTDNIYDPIQISNEFLSGQKISNQVSIEQGFNVELFEVSKNLSFIKNFGNVAVFKSGTKALLIDTGMAISSNQVVKILKQWGIEEIEYIIYTHGHVDHVSGTDIILNAFKTDFLTIVSHEKVVERFDRYKKTIGYNGIINQRQFGLPTPVFPEDFRYPDITYQDTFEINFNDSVINLIHGKGETDDATYVYSSKEDAIFTGDFFIWSLPNAGNPSKAQRYVGSWGEVLIDISKYNAEYLFPGHGPMIKGKKIIKEILLNTSDCLLWIEDNVLKLMNQGNSLRDIQNKIRLPDKYNLPYLLSSYDDFTFLVNSVWRQYGGWYSGIPSELKPPSLFEMGCAYINMAGSNENLVLFLKSLLSDKKYKEASVIIDSVSAVEPDIYQDLKNLIYSSLSDEESSLMAKGIFNFNVDM
;
A
#
# COMPACT_ATOMS: atom_id res chain seq x y z
N MET A 1 -34.76 5.41 19.81
CA MET A 1 -34.27 5.84 18.51
C MET A 1 -32.78 6.02 18.69
N SER A 2 -31.97 5.07 18.22
CA SER A 2 -30.52 5.17 18.22
C SER A 2 -30.17 6.30 17.27
N THR A 3 -29.40 7.29 17.70
CA THR A 3 -28.71 8.22 16.83
C THR A 3 -27.67 7.36 16.10
N ASP A 4 -28.05 6.84 14.93
CA ASP A 4 -27.10 6.23 14.02
C ASP A 4 -26.02 7.27 13.75
N ASN A 5 -24.79 6.99 14.15
CA ASN A 5 -23.64 7.82 13.81
C ASN A 5 -23.52 7.80 12.28
N ILE A 6 -23.98 8.87 11.64
CA ILE A 6 -23.84 9.04 10.20
C ILE A 6 -22.33 9.11 9.91
N TYR A 7 -21.84 8.25 9.04
CA TYR A 7 -20.44 8.27 8.61
C TYR A 7 -20.11 9.61 7.94
N ASP A 8 -19.23 10.37 8.55
CA ASP A 8 -18.71 11.62 8.01
C ASP A 8 -17.19 11.54 7.83
N PRO A 9 -16.70 11.25 6.59
CA PRO A 9 -15.29 11.13 6.33
C PRO A 9 -14.53 12.45 6.52
N ILE A 10 -15.18 13.59 6.40
CA ILE A 10 -14.55 14.91 6.60
C ILE A 10 -14.29 15.14 8.09
N GLN A 11 -15.24 14.79 8.95
CA GLN A 11 -15.03 14.86 10.40
C GLN A 11 -13.90 13.92 10.82
N ILE A 12 -13.91 12.68 10.32
CA ILE A 12 -12.88 11.67 10.63
C ILE A 12 -11.51 12.15 10.19
N SER A 13 -11.37 12.70 8.98
CA SER A 13 -10.10 13.23 8.49
C SER A 13 -9.57 14.38 9.37
N ASN A 14 -10.44 15.25 9.84
CA ASN A 14 -10.08 16.34 10.75
C ASN A 14 -9.59 15.82 12.12
N GLU A 15 -10.21 14.76 12.64
CA GLU A 15 -9.77 14.08 13.87
C GLU A 15 -8.37 13.49 13.73
N PHE A 16 -8.02 12.89 12.56
CA PHE A 16 -6.67 12.43 12.28
C PHE A 16 -5.68 13.58 12.19
N LEU A 17 -6.01 14.62 11.43
CA LEU A 17 -5.14 15.78 11.23
C LEU A 17 -4.86 16.54 12.54
N SER A 18 -5.81 16.54 13.47
CA SER A 18 -5.63 17.15 14.80
C SER A 18 -4.89 16.25 15.80
N GLY A 19 -4.57 15.01 15.43
CA GLY A 19 -3.94 14.02 16.32
C GLY A 19 -4.89 13.42 17.38
N GLN A 20 -6.20 13.64 17.26
CA GLN A 20 -7.20 13.01 18.15
C GLN A 20 -7.34 11.51 17.88
N LYS A 21 -7.06 11.09 16.66
CA LYS A 21 -6.96 9.68 16.26
C LYS A 21 -5.61 9.41 15.60
N ILE A 22 -5.13 8.18 15.72
CA ILE A 22 -3.85 7.76 15.14
C ILE A 22 -4.11 7.05 13.82
N SER A 23 -3.29 7.28 12.80
CA SER A 23 -3.49 6.77 11.44
C SER A 23 -3.51 5.24 11.31
N ASN A 24 -2.88 4.47 12.22
CA ASN A 24 -2.97 3.02 12.23
C ASN A 24 -4.38 2.51 12.57
N GLN A 25 -5.22 3.33 13.23
CA GLN A 25 -6.64 3.02 13.45
C GLN A 25 -7.48 3.20 12.17
N VAL A 26 -7.04 4.03 11.22
CA VAL A 26 -7.75 4.31 9.95
C VAL A 26 -7.85 3.07 9.08
N SER A 27 -6.74 2.35 8.91
CA SER A 27 -6.66 1.22 7.98
C SER A 27 -7.40 -0.02 8.48
N ILE A 28 -7.52 -0.19 9.80
CA ILE A 28 -8.14 -1.37 10.43
C ILE A 28 -9.64 -1.15 10.65
N GLU A 29 -10.06 0.00 11.18
CA GLU A 29 -11.48 0.27 11.49
C GLU A 29 -12.33 0.52 10.23
N GLN A 30 -11.71 0.91 9.12
CA GLN A 30 -12.43 1.21 7.88
C GLN A 30 -12.56 0.02 6.92
N GLY A 31 -11.83 -1.09 7.15
CA GLY A 31 -11.56 -2.09 6.13
C GLY A 31 -12.76 -2.71 5.41
N PHE A 32 -13.86 -3.03 6.07
CA PHE A 32 -14.91 -3.85 5.45
C PHE A 32 -16.34 -3.30 5.60
N ASN A 33 -16.54 -2.20 6.33
CA ASN A 33 -17.83 -1.54 6.42
C ASN A 33 -17.98 -0.55 5.27
N VAL A 34 -18.83 -0.87 4.31
CA VAL A 34 -19.10 -0.03 3.15
C VAL A 34 -20.17 1.00 3.51
N GLU A 35 -19.83 2.28 3.37
CA GLU A 35 -20.72 3.39 3.67
C GLU A 35 -20.60 4.46 2.59
N LEU A 36 -21.73 5.11 2.23
CA LEU A 36 -21.76 6.19 1.25
C LEU A 36 -21.83 7.54 1.95
N PHE A 37 -21.02 8.48 1.47
CA PHE A 37 -21.09 9.89 1.81
C PHE A 37 -21.36 10.72 0.55
N GLU A 38 -22.50 11.42 0.52
CA GLU A 38 -22.86 12.30 -0.59
C GLU A 38 -22.12 13.63 -0.47
N VAL A 39 -21.20 13.90 -1.41
CA VAL A 39 -20.48 15.17 -1.49
C VAL A 39 -21.33 16.22 -2.18
N SER A 40 -22.05 15.80 -3.23
CA SER A 40 -23.05 16.58 -3.95
C SER A 40 -24.12 15.63 -4.50
N LYS A 41 -25.19 16.18 -5.09
CA LYS A 41 -26.23 15.36 -5.75
C LYS A 41 -25.67 14.45 -6.87
N ASN A 42 -24.48 14.75 -7.39
CA ASN A 42 -23.87 14.09 -8.54
C ASN A 42 -22.53 13.41 -8.20
N LEU A 43 -22.01 13.56 -6.98
CA LEU A 43 -20.73 12.98 -6.56
C LEU A 43 -20.84 12.37 -5.17
N SER A 44 -20.44 11.14 -5.02
CA SER A 44 -20.38 10.43 -3.75
C SER A 44 -19.03 9.75 -3.54
N PHE A 45 -18.66 9.64 -2.26
CA PHE A 45 -17.57 8.84 -1.76
C PHE A 45 -18.15 7.57 -1.12
N ILE A 46 -17.68 6.41 -1.54
CA ILE A 46 -18.00 5.12 -0.92
C ILE A 46 -16.74 4.63 -0.21
N LYS A 47 -16.82 4.63 1.11
CA LYS A 47 -15.81 4.03 1.97
C LYS A 47 -15.75 2.53 1.71
N ASN A 48 -14.54 2.02 1.50
CA ASN A 48 -14.22 0.61 1.32
C ASN A 48 -12.75 0.40 1.72
N PHE A 49 -12.23 -0.81 1.69
CA PHE A 49 -10.80 -1.01 1.86
C PHE A 49 -10.01 -0.25 0.77
N GLY A 50 -10.23 -0.53 -0.52
CA GLY A 50 -9.94 0.40 -1.60
C GLY A 50 -11.21 1.22 -1.87
N ASN A 51 -11.15 2.53 -1.68
CA ASN A 51 -12.30 3.42 -1.81
C ASN A 51 -12.86 3.47 -3.23
N VAL A 52 -14.13 3.80 -3.36
CA VAL A 52 -14.80 3.99 -4.65
C VAL A 52 -15.39 5.40 -4.69
N ALA A 53 -15.16 6.12 -5.79
CA ALA A 53 -15.86 7.37 -6.04
C ALA A 53 -16.86 7.19 -7.19
N VAL A 54 -18.01 7.88 -7.10
CA VAL A 54 -19.10 7.71 -8.03
C VAL A 54 -19.62 9.05 -8.51
N PHE A 55 -19.52 9.28 -9.82
CA PHE A 55 -20.24 10.37 -10.49
C PHE A 55 -21.59 9.84 -10.98
N LYS A 56 -22.64 10.64 -10.76
CA LYS A 56 -24.03 10.32 -11.10
C LYS A 56 -24.60 11.31 -12.11
N SER A 57 -25.30 10.79 -13.12
CA SER A 57 -26.09 11.55 -14.06
C SER A 57 -27.45 10.87 -14.29
N GLY A 58 -28.51 11.37 -13.66
CA GLY A 58 -29.79 10.65 -13.65
C GLY A 58 -29.67 9.31 -12.92
N THR A 59 -29.88 8.21 -13.64
CA THR A 59 -29.71 6.85 -13.13
C THR A 59 -28.39 6.20 -13.58
N LYS A 60 -27.55 6.93 -14.30
CA LYS A 60 -26.27 6.46 -14.84
C LYS A 60 -25.11 6.85 -13.94
N ALA A 61 -24.06 6.00 -13.91
CA ALA A 61 -22.87 6.24 -13.12
C ALA A 61 -21.57 6.07 -13.91
N LEU A 62 -20.56 6.87 -13.50
CA LEU A 62 -19.15 6.63 -13.74
C LEU A 62 -18.51 6.32 -12.40
N LEU A 63 -17.78 5.21 -12.30
CA LEU A 63 -17.06 4.80 -11.10
C LEU A 63 -15.57 5.04 -11.27
N ILE A 64 -14.92 5.53 -10.22
CA ILE A 64 -13.47 5.50 -10.06
C ILE A 64 -13.16 4.42 -9.04
N ASP A 65 -12.51 3.37 -9.51
CA ASP A 65 -12.31 2.07 -8.86
C ASP A 65 -13.64 1.32 -8.53
N THR A 66 -13.51 0.09 -8.08
CA THR A 66 -14.64 -0.80 -7.78
C THR A 66 -14.55 -1.45 -6.39
N GLY A 67 -13.44 -1.21 -5.70
CA GLY A 67 -13.16 -1.82 -4.40
C GLY A 67 -12.85 -3.32 -4.47
N MET A 68 -12.86 -3.96 -3.31
CA MET A 68 -12.60 -5.40 -3.18
C MET A 68 -13.83 -6.24 -3.48
N ALA A 69 -13.64 -7.40 -4.09
CA ALA A 69 -14.70 -8.37 -4.38
C ALA A 69 -15.53 -8.76 -3.13
N ILE A 70 -14.89 -8.93 -1.99
CA ILE A 70 -15.54 -9.34 -0.73
C ILE A 70 -16.61 -8.34 -0.25
N SER A 71 -16.45 -7.05 -0.56
CA SER A 71 -17.37 -5.97 -0.16
C SER A 71 -18.28 -5.50 -1.30
N SER A 72 -18.10 -5.99 -2.52
CA SER A 72 -18.77 -5.45 -3.72
C SER A 72 -20.29 -5.59 -3.69
N ASN A 73 -20.84 -6.64 -3.05
CA ASN A 73 -22.29 -6.76 -2.88
C ASN A 73 -22.88 -5.61 -2.04
N GLN A 74 -22.11 -5.08 -1.08
CA GLN A 74 -22.53 -3.92 -0.30
C GLN A 74 -22.45 -2.65 -1.16
N VAL A 75 -21.41 -2.50 -1.98
CA VAL A 75 -21.29 -1.40 -2.96
C VAL A 75 -22.50 -1.42 -3.91
N VAL A 76 -22.85 -2.58 -4.48
CA VAL A 76 -24.04 -2.76 -5.33
C VAL A 76 -25.31 -2.29 -4.64
N LYS A 77 -25.51 -2.73 -3.39
CA LYS A 77 -26.70 -2.33 -2.60
C LYS A 77 -26.77 -0.81 -2.44
N ILE A 78 -25.64 -0.18 -2.08
CA ILE A 78 -25.54 1.27 -1.88
C ILE A 78 -25.82 2.02 -3.18
N LEU A 79 -25.21 1.61 -4.30
CA LEU A 79 -25.45 2.23 -5.61
C LEU A 79 -26.92 2.17 -6.03
N LYS A 80 -27.57 1.02 -5.84
CA LYS A 80 -29.02 0.87 -6.11
C LYS A 80 -29.88 1.77 -5.22
N GLN A 81 -29.53 1.88 -3.93
CA GLN A 81 -30.21 2.76 -2.98
C GLN A 81 -30.03 4.25 -3.37
N TRP A 82 -28.86 4.60 -3.91
CA TRP A 82 -28.60 5.94 -4.44
C TRP A 82 -29.27 6.21 -5.80
N GLY A 83 -29.97 5.22 -6.36
CA GLY A 83 -30.76 5.32 -7.58
C GLY A 83 -29.96 5.14 -8.86
N ILE A 84 -28.85 4.37 -8.81
CA ILE A 84 -28.12 3.97 -10.01
C ILE A 84 -28.77 2.71 -10.62
N GLU A 85 -28.92 2.72 -11.95
CA GLU A 85 -29.47 1.61 -12.73
C GLU A 85 -28.50 1.14 -13.83
N GLU A 86 -27.59 2.02 -14.26
CA GLU A 86 -26.67 1.78 -15.37
C GLU A 86 -25.27 2.25 -15.03
N ILE A 87 -24.24 1.49 -15.40
CA ILE A 87 -22.83 1.87 -15.33
C ILE A 87 -22.34 2.15 -16.76
N GLU A 88 -21.93 3.40 -17.04
CA GLU A 88 -21.38 3.79 -18.33
C GLU A 88 -19.84 3.76 -18.37
N TYR A 89 -19.20 4.11 -17.25
CA TYR A 89 -17.74 4.11 -17.18
C TYR A 89 -17.24 3.51 -15.86
N ILE A 90 -16.12 2.82 -15.97
CA ILE A 90 -15.27 2.47 -14.82
C ILE A 90 -13.86 2.95 -15.16
N ILE A 91 -13.24 3.68 -14.24
CA ILE A 91 -11.85 4.09 -14.30
C ILE A 91 -11.08 3.27 -13.27
N TYR A 92 -10.04 2.57 -13.67
CA TYR A 92 -9.09 2.00 -12.72
C TYR A 92 -7.99 3.00 -12.43
N THR A 93 -7.83 3.39 -11.16
CA THR A 93 -6.68 4.21 -10.76
C THR A 93 -5.38 3.45 -10.92
N HIS A 94 -5.39 2.15 -10.66
CA HIS A 94 -4.29 1.22 -10.91
C HIS A 94 -4.78 -0.24 -10.76
N GLY A 95 -3.96 -1.20 -11.11
CA GLY A 95 -4.36 -2.61 -11.19
C GLY A 95 -4.22 -3.42 -9.90
N HIS A 96 -4.23 -2.83 -8.69
CA HIS A 96 -4.28 -3.60 -7.46
C HIS A 96 -5.66 -4.20 -7.22
N VAL A 97 -5.69 -5.40 -6.61
CA VAL A 97 -6.91 -6.19 -6.45
C VAL A 97 -7.98 -5.52 -5.59
N ASP A 98 -7.59 -4.72 -4.64
CA ASP A 98 -8.49 -3.97 -3.76
C ASP A 98 -9.16 -2.77 -4.45
N HIS A 99 -8.71 -2.41 -5.64
CA HIS A 99 -9.30 -1.36 -6.48
C HIS A 99 -10.14 -1.91 -7.64
N VAL A 100 -9.80 -3.11 -8.15
CA VAL A 100 -10.40 -3.61 -9.40
C VAL A 100 -11.21 -4.90 -9.25
N SER A 101 -11.05 -5.66 -8.15
CA SER A 101 -11.65 -7.00 -8.06
C SER A 101 -13.15 -7.00 -7.85
N GLY A 102 -13.76 -5.86 -7.53
CA GLY A 102 -15.21 -5.71 -7.43
C GLY A 102 -15.93 -5.59 -8.77
N THR A 103 -15.21 -5.40 -9.87
CA THR A 103 -15.76 -5.03 -11.18
C THR A 103 -16.83 -5.99 -11.66
N ASP A 104 -16.56 -7.29 -11.78
CA ASP A 104 -17.53 -8.24 -12.34
C ASP A 104 -18.79 -8.37 -11.48
N ILE A 105 -18.67 -8.28 -10.15
CA ILE A 105 -19.82 -8.32 -9.24
C ILE A 105 -20.72 -7.11 -9.46
N ILE A 106 -20.11 -5.92 -9.62
CA ILE A 106 -20.86 -4.68 -9.91
C ILE A 106 -21.52 -4.78 -11.29
N LEU A 107 -20.79 -5.17 -12.33
CA LEU A 107 -21.31 -5.25 -13.70
C LEU A 107 -22.46 -6.22 -13.83
N ASN A 108 -22.44 -7.36 -13.12
CA ASN A 108 -23.54 -8.32 -13.11
C ASN A 108 -24.83 -7.78 -12.47
N ALA A 109 -24.77 -6.66 -11.73
CA ALA A 109 -25.89 -6.11 -10.98
C ALA A 109 -26.57 -4.92 -11.66
N PHE A 110 -25.97 -4.34 -12.70
CA PHE A 110 -26.43 -3.11 -13.37
C PHE A 110 -26.51 -3.30 -14.89
N LYS A 111 -27.21 -2.39 -15.56
CA LYS A 111 -27.16 -2.29 -17.02
C LYS A 111 -25.80 -1.79 -17.46
N THR A 112 -25.27 -2.38 -18.52
CA THR A 112 -23.90 -2.12 -19.03
C THR A 112 -23.86 -1.98 -20.56
N ASP A 113 -24.99 -1.56 -21.17
CA ASP A 113 -25.13 -1.52 -22.65
C ASP A 113 -24.09 -0.60 -23.32
N PHE A 114 -23.61 0.42 -22.59
CA PHE A 114 -22.63 1.40 -23.08
C PHE A 114 -21.38 1.45 -22.19
N LEU A 115 -21.10 0.37 -21.45
CA LEU A 115 -19.97 0.31 -20.54
C LEU A 115 -18.64 0.48 -21.28
N THR A 116 -17.78 1.33 -20.71
CA THR A 116 -16.38 1.46 -21.09
C THR A 116 -15.49 1.46 -19.83
N ILE A 117 -14.56 0.52 -19.76
CA ILE A 117 -13.54 0.47 -18.71
C ILE A 117 -12.27 1.13 -19.22
N VAL A 118 -11.77 2.14 -18.52
CA VAL A 118 -10.60 2.92 -18.92
C VAL A 118 -9.50 2.79 -17.87
N SER A 119 -8.26 2.58 -18.31
CA SER A 119 -7.09 2.60 -17.44
C SER A 119 -5.81 2.99 -18.18
N HIS A 120 -4.73 3.22 -17.43
CA HIS A 120 -3.41 3.27 -18.02
C HIS A 120 -3.01 1.91 -18.65
N GLU A 121 -2.25 1.92 -19.78
CA GLU A 121 -1.90 0.69 -20.53
C GLU A 121 -1.17 -0.37 -19.66
N LYS A 122 -0.39 0.05 -18.68
CA LYS A 122 0.35 -0.87 -17.79
C LYS A 122 -0.52 -1.66 -16.81
N VAL A 123 -1.80 -1.34 -16.67
CA VAL A 123 -2.76 -2.18 -15.94
C VAL A 123 -2.89 -3.56 -16.61
N VAL A 124 -2.90 -3.59 -17.95
CA VAL A 124 -2.90 -4.84 -18.74
C VAL A 124 -1.67 -5.69 -18.42
N GLU A 125 -0.48 -5.09 -18.48
CA GLU A 125 0.78 -5.78 -18.14
C GLU A 125 0.78 -6.30 -16.69
N ARG A 126 0.18 -5.55 -15.76
CA ARG A 126 0.04 -5.96 -14.36
C ARG A 126 -0.86 -7.17 -14.20
N PHE A 127 -2.02 -7.20 -14.85
CA PHE A 127 -2.93 -8.34 -14.81
C PHE A 127 -2.27 -9.59 -15.41
N ASP A 128 -1.55 -9.45 -16.53
CA ASP A 128 -0.78 -10.54 -17.12
C ASP A 128 0.32 -11.08 -16.19
N ARG A 129 1.00 -10.18 -15.46
CA ARG A 129 1.98 -10.57 -14.46
C ARG A 129 1.31 -11.29 -13.28
N TYR A 130 0.17 -10.82 -12.80
CA TYR A 130 -0.58 -11.46 -11.72
C TYR A 130 -1.01 -12.87 -12.10
N LYS A 131 -1.51 -13.10 -13.31
CA LYS A 131 -1.83 -14.45 -13.81
C LYS A 131 -0.62 -15.38 -13.79
N LYS A 132 0.58 -14.88 -14.12
CA LYS A 132 1.83 -15.67 -14.05
C LYS A 132 2.29 -15.99 -12.64
N THR A 133 1.88 -15.20 -11.66
CA THR A 133 2.38 -15.24 -10.27
C THR A 133 1.28 -15.41 -9.24
N ILE A 134 0.15 -16.03 -9.59
CA ILE A 134 -1.02 -16.21 -8.71
C ILE A 134 -0.63 -16.84 -7.37
N GLY A 135 0.06 -17.98 -7.40
CA GLY A 135 0.49 -18.68 -6.19
C GLY A 135 1.39 -17.82 -5.30
N TYR A 136 2.37 -17.13 -5.91
CA TYR A 136 3.28 -16.25 -5.19
C TYR A 136 2.53 -15.07 -4.54
N ASN A 137 1.63 -14.42 -5.28
CA ASN A 137 0.82 -13.32 -4.74
C ASN A 137 -0.13 -13.80 -3.62
N GLY A 138 -0.67 -15.01 -3.73
CA GLY A 138 -1.45 -15.64 -2.66
C GLY A 138 -0.66 -15.79 -1.35
N ILE A 139 0.57 -16.30 -1.44
CA ILE A 139 1.48 -16.43 -0.28
C ILE A 139 1.82 -15.05 0.31
N ILE A 140 2.07 -14.04 -0.53
CA ILE A 140 2.33 -12.68 -0.06
C ILE A 140 1.12 -12.13 0.72
N ASN A 141 -0.09 -12.30 0.20
CA ASN A 141 -1.31 -11.84 0.87
C ASN A 141 -1.55 -12.60 2.19
N GLN A 142 -1.35 -13.92 2.18
CA GLN A 142 -1.43 -14.73 3.40
C GLN A 142 -0.50 -14.17 4.48
N ARG A 143 0.77 -13.94 4.12
CA ARG A 143 1.79 -13.40 5.03
C ARG A 143 1.45 -12.00 5.51
N GLN A 144 1.06 -11.10 4.62
CA GLN A 144 0.82 -9.69 4.92
C GLN A 144 -0.42 -9.47 5.81
N PHE A 145 -1.47 -10.26 5.60
CA PHE A 145 -2.76 -10.09 6.27
C PHE A 145 -3.11 -11.18 7.28
N GLY A 146 -2.18 -12.12 7.55
CA GLY A 146 -2.41 -13.22 8.48
C GLY A 146 -3.56 -14.14 8.03
N LEU A 147 -3.71 -14.38 6.72
CA LEU A 147 -4.80 -15.21 6.20
C LEU A 147 -4.52 -16.69 6.46
N PRO A 148 -5.55 -17.51 6.70
CA PRO A 148 -5.36 -18.95 6.98
C PRO A 148 -4.84 -19.73 5.76
N THR A 149 -5.11 -19.24 4.55
CA THR A 149 -4.68 -19.86 3.28
C THR A 149 -4.27 -18.80 2.27
N PRO A 150 -3.39 -19.12 1.30
CA PRO A 150 -3.08 -18.22 0.21
C PRO A 150 -4.34 -17.89 -0.61
N VAL A 151 -4.62 -16.59 -0.79
CA VAL A 151 -5.77 -16.11 -1.57
C VAL A 151 -5.31 -15.01 -2.53
N PHE A 152 -5.61 -15.19 -3.81
CA PHE A 152 -5.43 -14.18 -4.85
C PHE A 152 -6.42 -14.42 -6.00
N PRO A 153 -6.96 -13.38 -6.67
CA PRO A 153 -7.84 -13.55 -7.81
C PRO A 153 -7.15 -14.27 -8.98
N GLU A 154 -7.88 -15.16 -9.66
CA GLU A 154 -7.41 -15.88 -10.85
C GLU A 154 -7.65 -15.09 -12.13
N ASP A 155 -8.75 -14.34 -12.18
CA ASP A 155 -9.17 -13.54 -13.32
C ASP A 155 -9.32 -12.06 -12.97
N PHE A 156 -9.14 -11.23 -14.00
CA PHE A 156 -9.26 -9.79 -13.94
C PHE A 156 -10.10 -9.27 -15.11
N ARG A 157 -10.96 -8.30 -14.87
CA ARG A 157 -11.66 -7.58 -15.93
C ARG A 157 -10.71 -6.57 -16.56
N TYR A 158 -10.24 -6.88 -17.77
CA TYR A 158 -9.34 -6.00 -18.52
C TYR A 158 -10.06 -4.72 -18.97
N PRO A 159 -9.33 -3.60 -19.12
CA PRO A 159 -9.89 -2.36 -19.64
C PRO A 159 -10.26 -2.49 -21.11
N ASP A 160 -11.30 -1.76 -21.54
CA ASP A 160 -11.71 -1.67 -22.94
C ASP A 160 -10.89 -0.62 -23.70
N ILE A 161 -10.50 0.46 -22.99
CA ILE A 161 -9.65 1.54 -23.51
C ILE A 161 -8.44 1.71 -22.59
N THR A 162 -7.25 1.82 -23.19
CA THR A 162 -6.03 2.16 -22.49
C THR A 162 -5.43 3.46 -23.02
N TYR A 163 -4.68 4.17 -22.16
CA TYR A 163 -3.96 5.38 -22.52
C TYR A 163 -2.53 5.39 -21.93
N GLN A 164 -1.68 6.32 -22.34
CA GLN A 164 -0.28 6.43 -21.88
C GLN A 164 -0.07 7.58 -20.90
N ASP A 165 -0.33 8.82 -21.29
CA ASP A 165 -0.02 9.99 -20.46
C ASP A 165 -1.29 10.57 -19.83
N THR A 166 -2.27 10.92 -20.67
CA THR A 166 -3.54 11.54 -20.24
C THR A 166 -4.70 11.01 -21.07
N PHE A 167 -5.89 11.03 -20.45
CA PHE A 167 -7.14 10.71 -21.13
C PHE A 167 -8.27 11.58 -20.58
N GLU A 168 -9.26 11.88 -21.41
CA GLU A 168 -10.41 12.70 -21.05
C GLU A 168 -11.71 11.92 -21.27
N ILE A 169 -12.58 11.92 -20.27
CA ILE A 169 -13.94 11.40 -20.37
C ILE A 169 -14.92 12.53 -20.18
N ASN A 170 -15.86 12.67 -21.12
CA ASN A 170 -17.00 13.56 -20.98
C ASN A 170 -18.17 12.76 -20.41
N PHE A 171 -18.47 12.91 -19.14
CA PHE A 171 -19.59 12.26 -18.48
C PHE A 171 -20.62 13.33 -18.03
N ASN A 172 -21.77 13.34 -18.72
CA ASN A 172 -22.77 14.39 -18.59
C ASN A 172 -22.13 15.78 -18.86
N ASP A 173 -22.27 16.72 -17.93
CA ASP A 173 -21.67 18.07 -18.03
C ASP A 173 -20.29 18.17 -17.36
N SER A 174 -19.68 17.07 -16.96
CA SER A 174 -18.39 17.04 -16.28
C SER A 174 -17.31 16.50 -17.20
N VAL A 175 -16.21 17.23 -17.29
CA VAL A 175 -14.97 16.77 -17.91
C VAL A 175 -14.13 16.09 -16.83
N ILE A 176 -13.83 14.84 -17.03
CA ILE A 176 -13.05 13.99 -16.12
C ILE A 176 -11.69 13.74 -16.77
N ASN A 177 -10.64 14.30 -16.18
CA ASN A 177 -9.28 14.18 -16.67
C ASN A 177 -8.55 13.07 -15.93
N LEU A 178 -8.01 12.11 -16.67
CA LEU A 178 -7.18 11.02 -16.16
C LEU A 178 -5.73 11.34 -16.49
N ILE A 179 -4.85 11.27 -15.50
CA ILE A 179 -3.44 11.62 -15.66
C ILE A 179 -2.58 10.50 -15.05
N HIS A 180 -1.66 9.97 -15.87
CA HIS A 180 -0.72 8.96 -15.41
C HIS A 180 0.38 9.55 -14.54
N GLY A 181 0.86 8.76 -13.57
CA GLY A 181 2.05 9.03 -12.80
C GLY A 181 2.64 7.74 -12.22
N LYS A 182 3.93 7.74 -11.90
CA LYS A 182 4.57 6.61 -11.23
C LYS A 182 4.61 6.88 -9.72
N GLY A 183 4.18 5.89 -8.95
CA GLY A 183 4.18 5.99 -7.50
C GLY A 183 4.32 4.62 -6.87
N GLU A 184 3.30 4.17 -6.14
CA GLU A 184 3.22 2.81 -5.63
C GLU A 184 3.37 1.79 -6.77
N THR A 185 2.84 2.14 -7.93
CA THR A 185 2.86 1.31 -9.12
C THR A 185 3.26 2.12 -10.35
N ASP A 186 3.60 1.43 -11.42
CA ASP A 186 3.96 2.01 -12.72
C ASP A 186 2.76 2.25 -13.64
N ASP A 187 1.57 1.88 -13.20
CA ASP A 187 0.29 2.02 -13.91
C ASP A 187 -0.67 3.01 -13.23
N ALA A 188 -0.19 3.75 -12.22
CA ALA A 188 -1.06 4.58 -11.41
C ALA A 188 -1.58 5.81 -12.18
N THR A 189 -2.82 6.14 -11.88
CA THR A 189 -3.60 7.25 -12.45
C THR A 189 -4.19 8.07 -11.32
N TYR A 190 -4.11 9.39 -11.41
CA TYR A 190 -4.98 10.26 -10.64
C TYR A 190 -6.00 10.93 -11.55
N VAL A 191 -7.15 11.28 -10.98
CA VAL A 191 -8.28 11.81 -11.76
C VAL A 191 -8.67 13.17 -11.21
N TYR A 192 -8.95 14.12 -12.09
CA TYR A 192 -9.41 15.46 -11.72
C TYR A 192 -10.71 15.84 -12.41
N SER A 193 -11.64 16.40 -11.63
CA SER A 193 -12.85 17.04 -12.13
C SER A 193 -12.90 18.50 -11.68
N SER A 194 -12.81 19.42 -12.64
CA SER A 194 -12.88 20.86 -12.36
C SER A 194 -14.28 21.29 -11.93
N LYS A 195 -15.33 20.65 -12.43
CA LYS A 195 -16.72 20.94 -12.08
C LYS A 195 -17.03 20.64 -10.63
N GLU A 196 -16.54 19.50 -10.13
CA GLU A 196 -16.74 19.08 -8.75
C GLU A 196 -15.64 19.63 -7.80
N ASP A 197 -14.63 20.33 -8.35
CA ASP A 197 -13.45 20.83 -7.63
C ASP A 197 -12.78 19.69 -6.81
N ALA A 198 -12.67 18.51 -7.43
CA ALA A 198 -12.28 17.26 -6.77
C ALA A 198 -11.11 16.57 -7.47
N ILE A 199 -10.18 16.05 -6.66
CA ILE A 199 -9.05 15.23 -7.08
C ILE A 199 -9.15 13.84 -6.46
N PHE A 200 -9.00 12.79 -7.29
CA PHE A 200 -9.06 11.39 -6.90
C PHE A 200 -7.67 10.83 -7.09
N THR A 201 -7.00 10.56 -5.98
CA THR A 201 -5.57 10.28 -6.02
C THR A 201 -5.24 8.80 -6.18
N GLY A 202 -6.24 7.89 -6.08
CA GLY A 202 -5.89 6.50 -5.87
C GLY A 202 -4.87 6.41 -4.73
N ASP A 203 -3.89 5.53 -4.86
CA ASP A 203 -2.89 5.30 -3.83
C ASP A 203 -1.75 6.32 -3.78
N PHE A 204 -1.80 7.40 -4.57
CA PHE A 204 -0.89 8.52 -4.35
C PHE A 204 -1.07 9.17 -2.97
N PHE A 205 -2.23 8.95 -2.32
CA PHE A 205 -2.43 9.31 -0.92
C PHE A 205 -3.24 8.24 -0.16
N ILE A 206 -2.70 7.74 0.98
CA ILE A 206 -3.24 6.59 1.73
C ILE A 206 -3.21 6.75 3.27
N TRP A 207 -3.08 7.94 3.81
CA TRP A 207 -3.02 8.21 5.26
C TRP A 207 -1.91 7.48 6.03
N SER A 208 -0.81 7.19 5.38
CA SER A 208 0.38 6.53 5.93
C SER A 208 1.62 7.02 5.20
N LEU A 209 2.81 6.70 5.71
CA LEU A 209 4.02 6.76 4.90
C LEU A 209 3.75 6.00 3.59
N PRO A 210 3.96 6.64 2.41
CA PRO A 210 3.65 6.03 1.13
C PRO A 210 4.24 4.63 0.98
N ASN A 211 3.42 3.71 0.49
CA ASN A 211 3.80 2.30 0.30
C ASN A 211 4.77 2.15 -0.88
N ALA A 212 5.91 2.83 -0.78
CA ALA A 212 6.92 2.91 -1.84
C ALA A 212 8.07 1.92 -1.67
N GLY A 213 8.05 1.09 -0.62
CA GLY A 213 9.15 0.20 -0.25
C GLY A 213 8.81 -1.27 -0.11
N ASN A 214 7.58 -1.72 -0.32
CA ASN A 214 7.13 -3.08 -0.03
C ASN A 214 8.12 -4.17 -0.48
N PRO A 215 8.70 -4.96 0.46
CA PRO A 215 9.77 -5.91 0.16
C PRO A 215 9.33 -7.09 -0.71
N SER A 216 8.04 -7.39 -0.76
CA SER A 216 7.47 -8.54 -1.49
C SER A 216 6.86 -8.16 -2.85
N LYS A 217 6.98 -6.91 -3.29
CA LYS A 217 6.34 -6.42 -4.52
C LYS A 217 7.38 -5.98 -5.56
N ALA A 218 6.92 -5.75 -6.78
CA ALA A 218 7.72 -5.18 -7.85
C ALA A 218 8.24 -3.78 -7.48
N GLN A 219 9.17 -3.24 -8.29
CA GLN A 219 9.74 -1.91 -8.08
C GLN A 219 8.64 -0.86 -7.87
N ARG A 220 8.87 0.05 -6.93
CA ARG A 220 8.09 1.24 -6.62
C ARG A 220 8.96 2.48 -6.74
N TYR A 221 8.36 3.66 -6.90
CA TYR A 221 9.04 4.83 -7.45
C TYR A 221 8.98 5.99 -6.45
N VAL A 222 9.90 5.99 -5.49
CA VAL A 222 9.90 6.95 -4.36
C VAL A 222 9.94 8.40 -4.85
N GLY A 223 10.94 8.76 -5.67
CA GLY A 223 11.11 10.13 -6.17
C GLY A 223 10.02 10.54 -7.15
N SER A 224 9.70 9.67 -8.14
CA SER A 224 8.63 9.97 -9.10
C SER A 224 7.27 10.17 -8.40
N TRP A 225 7.01 9.43 -7.33
CA TRP A 225 5.81 9.64 -6.52
C TRP A 225 5.81 11.04 -5.89
N GLY A 226 6.95 11.47 -5.33
CA GLY A 226 7.11 12.82 -4.80
C GLY A 226 6.81 13.91 -5.84
N GLU A 227 7.35 13.74 -7.08
CA GLU A 227 7.10 14.67 -8.20
C GLU A 227 5.61 14.72 -8.58
N VAL A 228 4.95 13.56 -8.68
CA VAL A 228 3.50 13.48 -9.00
C VAL A 228 2.66 14.21 -7.94
N LEU A 229 3.00 14.09 -6.66
CA LEU A 229 2.28 14.82 -5.60
C LEU A 229 2.40 16.34 -5.74
N ILE A 230 3.54 16.86 -6.22
CA ILE A 230 3.67 18.28 -6.57
C ILE A 230 2.70 18.64 -7.70
N ASP A 231 2.60 17.81 -8.73
CA ASP A 231 1.70 18.06 -9.85
C ASP A 231 0.23 18.01 -9.41
N ILE A 232 -0.16 17.02 -8.61
CA ILE A 232 -1.50 16.94 -8.01
C ILE A 232 -1.81 18.21 -7.19
N SER A 233 -0.85 18.73 -6.43
CA SER A 233 -1.05 19.92 -5.59
C SER A 233 -1.38 21.20 -6.36
N LYS A 234 -1.02 21.27 -7.66
CA LYS A 234 -1.26 22.43 -8.53
C LYS A 234 -2.74 22.60 -8.92
N TYR A 235 -3.54 21.52 -8.86
CA TYR A 235 -4.97 21.58 -9.12
C TYR A 235 -5.74 22.39 -8.08
N ASN A 236 -5.19 22.52 -6.86
CA ASN A 236 -5.78 23.29 -5.76
C ASN A 236 -7.26 22.94 -5.52
N ALA A 237 -7.56 21.63 -5.52
CA ALA A 237 -8.91 21.09 -5.40
C ALA A 237 -9.49 21.26 -3.99
N GLU A 238 -10.80 21.46 -3.89
CA GLU A 238 -11.54 21.55 -2.62
C GLU A 238 -11.69 20.19 -1.95
N TYR A 239 -11.78 19.11 -2.74
CA TYR A 239 -11.94 17.73 -2.24
C TYR A 239 -10.82 16.84 -2.72
N LEU A 240 -10.25 16.04 -1.81
CA LEU A 240 -9.33 14.94 -2.14
C LEU A 240 -9.97 13.61 -1.74
N PHE A 241 -10.07 12.70 -2.72
CA PHE A 241 -10.54 11.33 -2.56
C PHE A 241 -9.33 10.40 -2.59
N PRO A 242 -8.89 9.87 -1.43
CA PRO A 242 -7.74 8.96 -1.37
C PRO A 242 -8.12 7.55 -1.80
N GLY A 243 -7.12 6.73 -2.17
CA GLY A 243 -7.32 5.30 -2.41
C GLY A 243 -7.75 4.55 -1.15
N HIS A 244 -7.21 4.94 0.00
CA HIS A 244 -7.54 4.37 1.32
C HIS A 244 -7.76 5.46 2.36
N GLY A 245 -8.68 5.18 3.30
CA GLY A 245 -9.00 6.10 4.39
C GLY A 245 -10.00 7.21 4.01
N PRO A 246 -10.31 8.14 4.93
CA PRO A 246 -11.32 9.16 4.73
C PRO A 246 -10.90 10.23 3.72
N MET A 247 -11.88 10.77 2.99
CA MET A 247 -11.68 11.92 2.11
C MET A 247 -11.35 13.19 2.90
N ILE A 248 -10.69 14.13 2.23
CA ILE A 248 -10.25 15.39 2.82
C ILE A 248 -10.97 16.55 2.12
N LYS A 249 -11.38 17.57 2.89
CA LYS A 249 -11.95 18.80 2.38
C LYS A 249 -11.11 20.01 2.76
N GLY A 250 -10.85 20.87 1.79
CA GLY A 250 -10.21 22.17 1.97
C GLY A 250 -8.90 22.32 1.21
N LYS A 251 -8.86 23.29 0.31
CA LYS A 251 -7.72 23.53 -0.62
C LYS A 251 -6.37 23.65 0.08
N LYS A 252 -6.34 24.41 1.18
CA LYS A 252 -5.09 24.67 1.91
C LYS A 252 -4.51 23.39 2.52
N ILE A 253 -5.35 22.65 3.24
CA ILE A 253 -4.89 21.42 3.93
C ILE A 253 -4.53 20.31 2.94
N ILE A 254 -5.29 20.17 1.86
CA ILE A 254 -4.98 19.22 0.78
C ILE A 254 -3.61 19.54 0.18
N LYS A 255 -3.37 20.79 -0.19
CA LYS A 255 -2.08 21.22 -0.73
C LYS A 255 -0.93 20.99 0.25
N GLU A 256 -1.14 21.31 1.52
CA GLU A 256 -0.13 21.10 2.58
C GLU A 256 0.24 19.61 2.73
N ILE A 257 -0.74 18.73 2.81
CA ILE A 257 -0.55 17.28 2.94
C ILE A 257 0.23 16.72 1.74
N LEU A 258 -0.18 17.08 0.52
CA LEU A 258 0.47 16.62 -0.70
C LEU A 258 1.92 17.07 -0.78
N LEU A 259 2.19 18.34 -0.47
CA LEU A 259 3.55 18.89 -0.49
C LEU A 259 4.44 18.34 0.62
N ASN A 260 3.92 18.13 1.83
CA ASN A 260 4.69 17.50 2.92
C ASN A 260 5.03 16.04 2.60
N THR A 261 4.08 15.30 2.01
CA THR A 261 4.33 13.91 1.57
C THR A 261 5.37 13.88 0.45
N SER A 262 5.27 14.78 -0.52
CA SER A 262 6.26 14.94 -1.57
C SER A 262 7.65 15.26 -1.02
N ASP A 263 7.77 16.27 -0.14
CA ASP A 263 9.04 16.66 0.48
C ASP A 263 9.68 15.48 1.24
N CYS A 264 8.88 14.67 1.92
CA CYS A 264 9.35 13.46 2.59
C CYS A 264 9.95 12.45 1.59
N LEU A 265 9.24 12.14 0.52
CA LEU A 265 9.68 11.16 -0.48
C LEU A 265 10.94 11.62 -1.22
N LEU A 266 10.97 12.88 -1.66
CA LEU A 266 12.13 13.47 -2.33
C LEU A 266 13.34 13.54 -1.41
N TRP A 267 13.14 13.90 -0.13
CA TRP A 267 14.21 13.89 0.87
C TRP A 267 14.80 12.48 1.04
N ILE A 268 13.96 11.43 1.07
CA ILE A 268 14.43 10.04 1.17
C ILE A 268 15.30 9.69 -0.04
N GLU A 269 14.79 9.93 -1.26
CA GLU A 269 15.53 9.63 -2.48
C GLU A 269 16.87 10.34 -2.53
N ASP A 270 16.90 11.67 -2.32
CA ASP A 270 18.11 12.50 -2.38
C ASP A 270 19.17 12.03 -1.38
N ASN A 271 18.78 11.71 -0.15
CA ASN A 271 19.73 11.28 0.87
C ASN A 271 20.26 9.86 0.64
N VAL A 272 19.43 8.95 0.14
CA VAL A 272 19.90 7.62 -0.28
C VAL A 272 20.87 7.73 -1.43
N LEU A 273 20.53 8.48 -2.49
CA LEU A 273 21.42 8.70 -3.64
C LEU A 273 22.73 9.38 -3.26
N LYS A 274 22.68 10.36 -2.36
CA LYS A 274 23.90 10.99 -1.81
C LYS A 274 24.83 10.00 -1.16
N LEU A 275 24.32 9.08 -0.35
CA LEU A 275 25.12 8.06 0.31
C LEU A 275 25.61 6.99 -0.66
N MET A 276 24.78 6.60 -1.65
CA MET A 276 25.18 5.70 -2.76
C MET A 276 26.36 6.30 -3.53
N ASN A 277 26.31 7.58 -3.90
CA ASN A 277 27.37 8.28 -4.61
C ASN A 277 28.67 8.41 -3.80
N GLN A 278 28.61 8.24 -2.48
CA GLN A 278 29.77 8.16 -1.59
C GLN A 278 30.34 6.73 -1.46
N GLY A 279 29.77 5.75 -2.15
CA GLY A 279 30.22 4.36 -2.12
C GLY A 279 29.78 3.57 -0.89
N ASN A 280 28.77 4.04 -0.14
CA ASN A 280 28.24 3.28 0.99
C ASN A 280 27.48 2.04 0.51
N SER A 281 27.58 0.93 1.26
CA SER A 281 26.72 -0.24 1.06
C SER A 281 25.26 0.06 1.47
N LEU A 282 24.32 -0.74 1.02
CA LEU A 282 22.91 -0.63 1.44
C LEU A 282 22.77 -0.67 2.96
N ARG A 283 23.47 -1.59 3.62
CA ARG A 283 23.45 -1.73 5.09
C ARG A 283 24.01 -0.51 5.80
N ASP A 284 25.08 0.10 5.25
CA ASP A 284 25.61 1.36 5.78
C ASP A 284 24.61 2.49 5.66
N ILE A 285 23.90 2.57 4.52
CA ILE A 285 22.87 3.60 4.29
C ILE A 285 21.73 3.43 5.30
N GLN A 286 21.19 2.23 5.45
CA GLN A 286 20.12 1.93 6.42
C GLN A 286 20.52 2.31 7.87
N ASN A 287 21.78 2.16 8.22
CA ASN A 287 22.29 2.52 9.55
C ASN A 287 22.54 4.01 9.73
N LYS A 288 22.89 4.75 8.67
CA LYS A 288 23.25 6.17 8.72
C LYS A 288 22.08 7.10 8.57
N ILE A 289 21.08 6.73 7.75
CA ILE A 289 19.94 7.58 7.43
C ILE A 289 18.87 7.47 8.50
N ARG A 290 18.30 8.61 8.88
CA ARG A 290 17.14 8.67 9.80
C ARG A 290 16.17 9.69 9.26
N LEU A 291 14.90 9.35 9.28
CA LEU A 291 13.85 10.27 8.85
C LEU A 291 13.78 11.46 9.83
N PRO A 292 13.86 12.70 9.35
CA PRO A 292 13.75 13.88 10.20
C PRO A 292 12.41 13.99 10.92
N ASP A 293 12.42 14.53 12.14
CA ASP A 293 11.21 14.70 12.98
C ASP A 293 10.12 15.55 12.32
N LYS A 294 10.49 16.45 11.39
CA LYS A 294 9.52 17.25 10.62
C LYS A 294 8.53 16.41 9.82
N TYR A 295 8.84 15.13 9.55
CA TYR A 295 7.97 14.20 8.86
C TYR A 295 7.16 13.28 9.80
N ASN A 296 7.28 13.49 11.12
CA ASN A 296 6.41 12.82 12.10
C ASN A 296 5.02 13.48 12.10
N LEU A 297 4.31 13.29 11.00
CA LEU A 297 2.98 13.86 10.75
C LEU A 297 1.93 12.75 10.82
N PRO A 298 0.69 13.05 11.24
CA PRO A 298 -0.36 12.03 11.44
C PRO A 298 -0.63 11.16 10.19
N TYR A 299 -0.40 11.71 9.01
CA TYR A 299 -0.61 11.07 7.71
C TYR A 299 0.68 10.50 7.07
N LEU A 300 1.82 10.52 7.79
CA LEU A 300 3.11 9.98 7.32
C LEU A 300 3.71 8.96 8.30
N LEU A 301 2.92 8.41 9.21
CA LEU A 301 3.39 7.39 10.14
C LEU A 301 3.68 6.08 9.41
N SER A 302 4.73 5.37 9.82
CA SER A 302 5.07 4.03 9.33
C SER A 302 4.10 2.97 9.87
N SER A 303 2.82 3.12 9.58
CA SER A 303 1.78 2.19 10.03
C SER A 303 1.55 1.03 9.05
N TYR A 304 1.86 1.23 7.77
CA TYR A 304 1.69 0.25 6.70
C TYR A 304 3.05 -0.15 6.10
N ASP A 305 3.77 0.77 5.48
CA ASP A 305 5.15 0.59 5.00
C ASP A 305 6.17 1.04 6.06
N ASP A 306 7.44 0.83 5.84
CA ASP A 306 8.54 1.24 6.70
C ASP A 306 9.58 2.07 5.95
N PHE A 307 10.13 3.08 6.62
CA PHE A 307 11.17 3.94 6.07
C PHE A 307 12.36 3.15 5.49
N THR A 308 12.78 2.07 6.18
CA THR A 308 13.88 1.21 5.73
C THR A 308 13.56 0.53 4.39
N PHE A 309 12.27 0.21 4.15
CA PHE A 309 11.84 -0.40 2.89
C PHE A 309 11.89 0.62 1.74
N LEU A 310 11.56 1.88 1.99
CA LEU A 310 11.73 2.96 1.01
C LEU A 310 13.22 3.13 0.62
N VAL A 311 14.12 3.08 1.61
CA VAL A 311 15.58 3.10 1.34
C VAL A 311 15.98 1.95 0.41
N ASN A 312 15.49 0.74 0.66
CA ASN A 312 15.74 -0.43 -0.20
C ASN A 312 15.18 -0.23 -1.60
N SER A 313 14.01 0.37 -1.73
CA SER A 313 13.36 0.64 -3.02
C SER A 313 14.18 1.62 -3.87
N VAL A 314 14.67 2.71 -3.29
CA VAL A 314 15.58 3.65 -3.96
C VAL A 314 16.88 2.96 -4.35
N TRP A 315 17.52 2.24 -3.42
CA TRP A 315 18.74 1.47 -3.73
C TRP A 315 18.53 0.56 -4.95
N ARG A 316 17.46 -0.23 -4.94
CA ARG A 316 17.16 -1.18 -6.01
C ARG A 316 16.87 -0.50 -7.35
N GLN A 317 16.20 0.65 -7.32
CA GLN A 317 15.85 1.42 -8.52
C GLN A 317 17.10 1.94 -9.24
N TYR A 318 18.08 2.44 -8.51
CA TYR A 318 19.29 3.08 -9.05
C TYR A 318 20.52 2.19 -9.05
N GLY A 319 20.63 1.25 -8.12
CA GLY A 319 21.82 0.42 -7.90
C GLY A 319 21.64 -1.08 -8.19
N GLY A 320 20.42 -1.55 -8.46
CA GLY A 320 20.11 -2.96 -8.64
C GLY A 320 19.97 -3.72 -7.31
N TRP A 321 20.15 -5.04 -7.32
CA TRP A 321 19.89 -5.90 -6.15
C TRP A 321 21.12 -6.16 -5.27
N TYR A 322 22.34 -5.92 -5.74
CA TYR A 322 23.56 -6.15 -4.97
C TYR A 322 23.73 -5.12 -3.85
N SER A 323 23.82 -5.57 -2.61
CA SER A 323 23.85 -4.73 -1.41
C SER A 323 25.16 -3.93 -1.19
N GLY A 324 26.21 -4.22 -1.97
CA GLY A 324 27.56 -3.68 -1.74
C GLY A 324 28.40 -4.52 -0.78
N ILE A 325 27.88 -5.63 -0.24
CA ILE A 325 28.59 -6.54 0.67
C ILE A 325 28.97 -7.81 -0.09
N PRO A 326 30.29 -8.09 -0.29
CA PRO A 326 30.73 -9.22 -1.14
C PRO A 326 30.18 -10.59 -0.73
N SER A 327 30.02 -10.85 0.58
CA SER A 327 29.48 -12.12 1.08
C SER A 327 28.00 -12.36 0.73
N GLU A 328 27.24 -11.27 0.45
CA GLU A 328 25.83 -11.35 0.07
C GLU A 328 25.63 -11.55 -1.45
N LEU A 329 26.71 -11.45 -2.25
CA LEU A 329 26.63 -11.72 -3.70
C LEU A 329 26.30 -13.18 -4.03
N LYS A 330 26.95 -14.09 -3.31
CA LYS A 330 26.74 -15.56 -3.37
C LYS A 330 26.84 -16.11 -1.95
N PRO A 331 25.79 -15.92 -1.13
CA PRO A 331 25.84 -16.37 0.26
C PRO A 331 25.84 -17.91 0.34
N PRO A 332 26.42 -18.48 1.39
CA PRO A 332 26.24 -19.90 1.69
C PRO A 332 24.77 -20.18 2.01
N SER A 333 24.36 -21.42 1.95
CA SER A 333 23.04 -21.84 2.41
C SER A 333 22.86 -21.58 3.92
N LEU A 334 21.62 -21.44 4.37
CA LEU A 334 21.33 -21.32 5.80
C LEU A 334 21.86 -22.53 6.57
N PHE A 335 21.81 -23.74 6.00
CA PHE A 335 22.35 -24.96 6.60
C PHE A 335 23.88 -24.85 6.82
N GLU A 336 24.64 -24.45 5.80
CA GLU A 336 26.10 -24.29 5.91
C GLU A 336 26.50 -23.26 6.96
N MET A 337 25.74 -22.11 7.00
CA MET A 337 25.94 -21.08 8.01
C MET A 337 25.56 -21.58 9.42
N GLY A 338 24.48 -22.34 9.54
CA GLY A 338 24.06 -22.93 10.81
C GLY A 338 25.11 -23.90 11.35
N CYS A 339 25.66 -24.79 10.51
CA CYS A 339 26.78 -25.67 10.90
C CYS A 339 28.00 -24.86 11.40
N ALA A 340 28.33 -23.76 10.72
CA ALA A 340 29.46 -22.91 11.13
C ALA A 340 29.20 -22.24 12.50
N TYR A 341 27.98 -21.74 12.76
CA TYR A 341 27.64 -21.15 14.05
C TYR A 341 27.66 -22.17 15.19
N ILE A 342 27.10 -23.37 14.99
CA ILE A 342 27.11 -24.46 15.99
C ILE A 342 28.56 -24.89 16.31
N ASN A 343 29.39 -25.07 15.28
CA ASN A 343 30.80 -25.41 15.47
C ASN A 343 31.57 -24.31 16.23
N MET A 344 31.31 -23.04 15.92
CA MET A 344 31.96 -21.91 16.59
C MET A 344 31.52 -21.81 18.06
N ALA A 345 30.27 -22.12 18.38
CA ALA A 345 29.76 -22.14 19.77
C ALA A 345 30.23 -23.38 20.56
N GLY A 346 30.72 -24.39 19.89
CA GLY A 346 31.19 -25.67 20.46
C GLY A 346 30.08 -26.67 20.77
N SER A 347 28.84 -26.22 20.96
CA SER A 347 27.68 -27.11 21.11
C SER A 347 26.37 -26.33 20.90
N ASN A 348 25.25 -27.07 20.69
CA ASN A 348 23.92 -26.49 20.61
C ASN A 348 23.51 -25.81 21.92
N GLU A 349 23.87 -26.41 23.09
CA GLU A 349 23.54 -25.85 24.41
C GLU A 349 24.16 -24.47 24.60
N ASN A 350 25.46 -24.31 24.25
CA ASN A 350 26.16 -23.03 24.32
C ASN A 350 25.49 -21.99 23.41
N LEU A 351 25.09 -22.39 22.21
CA LEU A 351 24.44 -21.50 21.24
C LEU A 351 23.04 -21.07 21.71
N VAL A 352 22.27 -21.99 22.30
CA VAL A 352 20.96 -21.70 22.94
C VAL A 352 21.14 -20.69 24.08
N LEU A 353 22.17 -20.86 24.93
CA LEU A 353 22.47 -19.91 26.00
C LEU A 353 22.84 -18.51 25.43
N PHE A 354 23.63 -18.47 24.37
CA PHE A 354 23.97 -17.22 23.70
C PHE A 354 22.76 -16.52 23.10
N LEU A 355 21.89 -17.24 22.37
CA LEU A 355 20.65 -16.69 21.82
C LEU A 355 19.73 -16.15 22.92
N LYS A 356 19.60 -16.87 24.04
CA LYS A 356 18.85 -16.39 25.23
C LYS A 356 19.46 -15.11 25.80
N SER A 357 20.77 -14.96 25.79
CA SER A 357 21.41 -13.70 26.21
C SER A 357 21.09 -12.54 25.28
N LEU A 358 21.09 -12.76 23.96
CA LEU A 358 20.68 -11.75 22.98
C LEU A 358 19.21 -11.33 23.19
N LEU A 359 18.31 -12.27 23.45
CA LEU A 359 16.92 -11.99 23.79
C LEU A 359 16.80 -11.15 25.06
N SER A 360 17.53 -11.52 26.12
CA SER A 360 17.54 -10.75 27.39
C SER A 360 18.04 -9.31 27.17
N ASP A 361 19.01 -9.13 26.29
CA ASP A 361 19.57 -7.82 25.90
C ASP A 361 18.72 -7.08 24.87
N LYS A 362 17.57 -7.63 24.44
CA LYS A 362 16.71 -7.11 23.35
C LYS A 362 17.42 -6.93 21.99
N LYS A 363 18.44 -7.75 21.75
CA LYS A 363 19.20 -7.80 20.48
C LYS A 363 18.53 -8.76 19.48
N TYR A 364 17.24 -8.51 19.20
CA TYR A 364 16.43 -9.43 18.40
C TYR A 364 16.88 -9.51 16.95
N LYS A 365 17.39 -8.41 16.38
CA LYS A 365 17.91 -8.39 14.99
C LYS A 365 19.16 -9.25 14.83
N GLU A 366 20.08 -9.20 15.80
CA GLU A 366 21.26 -10.04 15.83
C GLU A 366 20.86 -11.52 16.02
N ALA A 367 19.91 -11.79 16.92
CA ALA A 367 19.40 -13.13 17.16
C ALA A 367 18.71 -13.72 15.93
N SER A 368 17.97 -12.92 15.14
CA SER A 368 17.25 -13.42 13.96
C SER A 368 18.18 -13.92 12.86
N VAL A 369 19.32 -13.27 12.65
CA VAL A 369 20.32 -13.72 11.66
C VAL A 369 20.89 -15.08 12.00
N ILE A 370 21.11 -15.35 13.29
CA ILE A 370 21.66 -16.63 13.76
C ILE A 370 20.59 -17.71 13.73
N ILE A 371 19.40 -17.41 14.27
CA ILE A 371 18.32 -18.39 14.42
C ILE A 371 17.86 -18.97 13.09
N ASP A 372 17.76 -18.17 12.03
CA ASP A 372 17.37 -18.64 10.69
C ASP A 372 18.34 -19.72 10.17
N SER A 373 19.64 -19.51 10.42
CA SER A 373 20.67 -20.45 9.97
C SER A 373 20.66 -21.75 10.80
N VAL A 374 20.61 -21.65 12.12
CA VAL A 374 20.70 -22.84 12.99
C VAL A 374 19.41 -23.66 12.99
N SER A 375 18.25 -23.03 12.78
CA SER A 375 16.99 -23.75 12.57
C SER A 375 16.96 -24.57 11.30
N ALA A 376 17.80 -24.26 10.30
CA ALA A 376 17.95 -25.08 9.11
C ALA A 376 18.75 -26.35 9.35
N VAL A 377 19.52 -26.45 10.46
CA VAL A 377 20.31 -27.61 10.84
C VAL A 377 19.56 -28.47 11.83
N GLU A 378 19.04 -27.88 12.91
CA GLU A 378 18.39 -28.56 14.04
C GLU A 378 17.07 -27.87 14.38
N PRO A 379 16.03 -28.02 13.54
CA PRO A 379 14.77 -27.29 13.73
C PRO A 379 14.15 -27.55 15.11
N ASP A 380 14.12 -28.79 15.57
CA ASP A 380 13.49 -29.19 16.84
C ASP A 380 14.11 -28.49 18.06
N ILE A 381 15.43 -28.21 18.01
CA ILE A 381 16.16 -27.56 19.11
C ILE A 381 15.83 -26.05 19.17
N TYR A 382 15.62 -25.44 18.02
CA TYR A 382 15.59 -23.98 17.89
C TYR A 382 14.19 -23.39 17.66
N GLN A 383 13.13 -24.20 17.43
CA GLN A 383 11.80 -23.73 17.07
C GLN A 383 11.21 -22.75 18.11
N ASP A 384 11.26 -23.09 19.39
CA ASP A 384 10.71 -22.23 20.44
C ASP A 384 11.44 -20.88 20.52
N LEU A 385 12.77 -20.89 20.35
CA LEU A 385 13.57 -19.66 20.34
C LEU A 385 13.30 -18.85 19.08
N LYS A 386 13.13 -19.49 17.93
CA LYS A 386 12.76 -18.84 16.67
C LYS A 386 11.43 -18.10 16.84
N ASN A 387 10.42 -18.79 17.36
CA ASN A 387 9.10 -18.19 17.60
C ASN A 387 9.21 -17.00 18.54
N LEU A 388 9.96 -17.11 19.63
CA LEU A 388 10.13 -16.02 20.59
C LEU A 388 10.87 -14.81 19.99
N ILE A 389 11.94 -15.03 19.19
CA ILE A 389 12.68 -13.95 18.53
C ILE A 389 11.78 -13.20 17.55
N TYR A 390 11.03 -13.90 16.71
CA TYR A 390 10.19 -13.28 15.70
C TYR A 390 8.94 -12.61 16.29
N SER A 391 8.34 -13.18 17.34
CA SER A 391 7.28 -12.51 18.10
C SER A 391 7.79 -11.20 18.69
N SER A 392 9.00 -11.22 19.31
CA SER A 392 9.60 -10.01 19.87
C SER A 392 9.90 -8.94 18.82
N LEU A 393 10.37 -9.33 17.63
CA LEU A 393 10.55 -8.41 16.49
C LEU A 393 9.22 -7.81 16.03
N SER A 394 8.17 -8.64 15.92
CA SER A 394 6.85 -8.18 15.54
C SER A 394 6.26 -7.18 16.53
N ASP A 395 6.47 -7.42 17.84
CA ASP A 395 5.95 -6.55 18.90
C ASP A 395 6.60 -5.14 18.87
N GLU A 396 7.87 -5.04 18.45
CA GLU A 396 8.58 -3.76 18.33
C GLU A 396 8.23 -2.99 17.04
N GLU A 397 7.60 -3.63 16.05
CA GLU A 397 7.30 -2.99 14.78
C GLU A 397 6.02 -2.15 14.81
N SER A 398 6.02 -1.08 14.00
CA SER A 398 4.82 -0.31 13.70
C SER A 398 4.21 -0.71 12.34
N SER A 399 5.05 -1.10 11.39
CA SER A 399 4.66 -1.46 10.03
C SER A 399 3.86 -2.76 9.97
N LEU A 400 2.66 -2.71 9.41
CA LEU A 400 1.81 -3.89 9.18
C LEU A 400 2.54 -4.97 8.35
N MET A 401 3.31 -4.54 7.35
CA MET A 401 4.04 -5.46 6.48
C MET A 401 5.18 -6.15 7.22
N ALA A 402 5.95 -5.43 8.04
CA ALA A 402 7.01 -6.03 8.85
C ALA A 402 6.43 -7.03 9.84
N LYS A 403 5.36 -6.65 10.55
CA LYS A 403 4.63 -7.56 11.46
C LYS A 403 4.17 -8.82 10.76
N GLY A 404 3.53 -8.70 9.60
CA GLY A 404 3.07 -9.85 8.82
C GLY A 404 4.20 -10.78 8.41
N ILE A 405 5.37 -10.24 8.03
CA ILE A 405 6.54 -11.05 7.66
C ILE A 405 7.11 -11.77 8.90
N PHE A 406 7.25 -11.09 10.03
CA PHE A 406 7.79 -11.69 11.24
C PHE A 406 6.84 -12.74 11.82
N ASN A 407 5.55 -12.45 11.93
CA ASN A 407 4.55 -13.39 12.46
C ASN A 407 4.40 -14.66 11.60
N PHE A 408 4.54 -14.55 10.28
CA PHE A 408 4.46 -15.71 9.39
C PHE A 408 5.55 -16.75 9.66
N ASN A 409 6.68 -16.35 10.25
CA ASN A 409 7.76 -17.27 10.60
C ASN A 409 7.57 -17.94 11.97
N VAL A 410 6.60 -17.49 12.77
CA VAL A 410 6.25 -18.12 14.07
C VAL A 410 5.43 -19.39 13.85
N ASP A 411 4.60 -19.43 12.83
CA ASP A 411 3.64 -20.51 12.57
C ASP A 411 4.17 -21.59 11.61
N MET A 412 5.40 -21.45 11.08
CA MET A 412 6.08 -22.39 10.19
C MET A 412 7.17 -23.15 10.91
#